data_7b4e0ddc71981d1fa6a912a44134f70f
#
_entry.id   7b4e0ddc71981d1fa6a912a44134f70f
#
_cell.length_a   1.000
_cell.length_b   1.000
_cell.length_c   1.000
_cell.angle_alpha   90.00
_cell.angle_beta   90.00
_cell.angle_gamma   90.00
#
_symmetry.space_group_name_H-M   'P 1'
#
loop_
_entity.id
_entity.type
_entity.pdbx_description
1 polymer ?
#
loop_
_entity_poly.entity_id
_entity_poly.type
_entity_poly.pdbx_seq_one_letter_code
_entity_poly.pdbx_strand_id
1 'polypeptide(L)'
;MKDTYEVILLGAGAGIRFGAKENKILLELNQRPLYDYALSVFLNDQQCEQVVFVVQEMERLQIQHQVRNLYGSLPEKLTFVAGGSERQYSVKNGLAALNDPENGQVMVHDAARPFIDQEMVNTLLDAVKVEEAVIFAIPARDTIKVVRNQEVHQTLHRPVIWQVQTPQAFKSRLLIQAYERADQEEFVGNEEGELVERLNHPV
;
A
#
# COMPACT_ATOMS: atom_id res chain seq x y z
N MET A 1 11.76 -8.51 19.57
CA MET A 1 11.54 -7.72 18.34
C MET A 1 10.74 -6.49 18.72
N LYS A 2 10.99 -5.33 18.13
CA LYS A 2 10.15 -4.15 18.36
C LYS A 2 8.74 -4.45 17.84
N ASP A 3 7.71 -4.14 18.62
CA ASP A 3 6.30 -4.22 18.22
C ASP A 3 5.88 -2.98 17.41
N THR A 4 6.81 -2.43 16.61
CA THR A 4 6.64 -1.20 15.85
C THR A 4 6.75 -1.48 14.36
N TYR A 5 6.17 -0.60 13.55
CA TYR A 5 6.16 -0.71 12.09
C TYR A 5 6.28 0.65 11.43
N GLU A 6 6.59 0.62 10.15
CA GLU A 6 6.56 1.77 9.25
C GLU A 6 5.50 1.51 8.16
N VAL A 7 4.92 2.54 7.59
CA VAL A 7 3.93 2.38 6.53
C VAL A 7 4.30 3.18 5.28
N ILE A 8 4.16 2.55 4.12
CA ILE A 8 4.19 3.20 2.81
C ILE A 8 2.74 3.43 2.39
N LEU A 9 2.30 4.69 2.45
CA LEU A 9 0.96 5.10 2.05
C LEU A 9 1.00 5.60 0.60
N LEU A 10 0.33 4.89 -0.31
CA LEU A 10 0.40 5.14 -1.75
C LEU A 10 -0.69 6.09 -2.22
N GLY A 11 -0.29 7.28 -2.63
CA GLY A 11 -1.17 8.33 -3.15
C GLY A 11 -0.80 8.84 -4.55
N ALA A 12 0.26 8.32 -5.18
CA ALA A 12 0.75 8.81 -6.48
C ALA A 12 -0.05 8.31 -7.70
N GLY A 13 -1.07 7.47 -7.52
CA GLY A 13 -1.86 6.91 -8.61
C GLY A 13 -2.62 7.98 -9.40
N ALA A 14 -2.43 8.04 -10.73
CA ALA A 14 -3.04 9.04 -11.61
C ALA A 14 -4.58 8.95 -11.77
N GLY A 15 -5.27 8.03 -11.08
CA GLY A 15 -6.74 7.92 -11.15
C GLY A 15 -7.33 7.60 -12.53
N ILE A 16 -6.50 7.18 -13.50
CA ILE A 16 -6.85 7.01 -14.93
C ILE A 16 -8.13 6.17 -15.13
N ARG A 17 -8.34 5.17 -14.28
CA ARG A 17 -9.54 4.30 -14.34
C ARG A 17 -10.85 5.00 -13.97
N PHE A 18 -10.80 6.14 -13.32
CA PHE A 18 -11.98 6.89 -12.85
C PHE A 18 -12.39 8.02 -13.80
N GLY A 19 -11.59 8.31 -14.86
CA GLY A 19 -11.85 9.44 -15.77
C GLY A 19 -11.84 10.82 -15.08
N ALA A 20 -11.40 10.89 -13.83
CA ALA A 20 -11.34 12.12 -13.06
C ALA A 20 -10.18 13.00 -13.54
N LYS A 21 -10.41 14.31 -13.60
CA LYS A 21 -9.36 15.31 -13.92
C LYS A 21 -8.36 15.48 -12.76
N GLU A 22 -8.70 15.00 -11.57
CA GLU A 22 -7.92 15.13 -10.33
C GLU A 22 -7.66 13.77 -9.72
N ASN A 23 -6.57 13.65 -8.96
CA ASN A 23 -6.24 12.44 -8.22
C ASN A 23 -7.34 12.16 -7.18
N LYS A 24 -7.90 10.96 -7.23
CA LYS A 24 -9.03 10.57 -6.36
C LYS A 24 -8.72 10.67 -4.85
N ILE A 25 -7.45 10.61 -4.44
CA ILE A 25 -7.08 10.78 -3.03
C ILE A 25 -7.39 12.19 -2.51
N LEU A 26 -7.46 13.18 -3.41
CA LEU A 26 -7.78 14.58 -3.09
C LEU A 26 -9.30 14.84 -3.02
N LEU A 27 -10.12 13.90 -3.50
CA LEU A 27 -11.56 14.02 -3.39
C LEU A 27 -11.98 14.04 -1.91
N GLU A 28 -13.00 14.82 -1.61
CA GLU A 28 -13.50 14.95 -0.23
C GLU A 28 -14.66 13.99 0.02
N LEU A 29 -14.60 13.31 1.16
CA LEU A 29 -15.68 12.57 1.75
C LEU A 29 -16.00 13.24 3.10
N ASN A 30 -17.22 13.78 3.27
CA ASN A 30 -17.61 14.53 4.46
C ASN A 30 -16.64 15.68 4.81
N GLN A 31 -16.27 16.50 3.83
CA GLN A 31 -15.35 17.66 3.99
C GLN A 31 -13.92 17.29 4.44
N ARG A 32 -13.53 16.04 4.21
CA ARG A 32 -12.22 15.52 4.58
C ARG A 32 -11.60 14.82 3.37
N PRO A 33 -10.32 15.10 2.99
CA PRO A 33 -9.67 14.43 1.88
C PRO A 33 -9.64 12.91 2.07
N LEU A 34 -9.85 12.17 0.97
CA LEU A 34 -9.97 10.71 1.04
C LEU A 34 -8.72 10.06 1.64
N TYR A 35 -7.52 10.57 1.31
CA TYR A 35 -6.27 10.04 1.87
C TYR A 35 -6.18 10.15 3.39
N ASP A 36 -6.85 11.15 3.97
CA ASP A 36 -6.69 11.46 5.38
C ASP A 36 -7.39 10.43 6.28
N TYR A 37 -8.37 9.71 5.77
CA TYR A 37 -8.99 8.61 6.52
C TYR A 37 -7.97 7.53 6.87
N ALA A 38 -7.17 7.08 5.90
CA ALA A 38 -6.10 6.13 6.14
C ALA A 38 -4.92 6.76 6.89
N LEU A 39 -4.48 7.95 6.47
CA LEU A 39 -3.37 8.66 7.08
C LEU A 39 -3.56 8.84 8.59
N SER A 40 -4.76 9.22 9.02
CA SER A 40 -5.05 9.45 10.43
C SER A 40 -4.98 8.18 11.28
N VAL A 41 -5.33 7.01 10.75
CA VAL A 41 -5.20 5.75 11.48
C VAL A 41 -3.73 5.51 11.84
N PHE A 42 -2.84 5.62 10.86
CA PHE A 42 -1.40 5.43 11.07
C PHE A 42 -0.76 6.54 11.92
N LEU A 43 -1.17 7.80 11.74
CA LEU A 43 -0.66 8.91 12.55
C LEU A 43 -1.06 8.81 14.02
N ASN A 44 -2.23 8.28 14.32
CA ASN A 44 -2.71 8.12 15.70
C ASN A 44 -2.19 6.83 16.37
N ASP A 45 -1.65 5.89 15.59
CA ASP A 45 -1.09 4.66 16.14
C ASP A 45 0.30 4.90 16.73
N GLN A 46 0.46 4.56 18.02
CA GLN A 46 1.74 4.69 18.73
C GLN A 46 2.78 3.67 18.28
N GLN A 47 2.36 2.54 17.69
CA GLN A 47 3.26 1.53 17.14
C GLN A 47 3.79 1.91 15.75
N CYS A 48 3.14 2.86 15.05
CA CYS A 48 3.62 3.39 13.78
C CYS A 48 4.73 4.41 14.01
N GLU A 49 5.97 4.05 13.66
CA GLU A 49 7.14 4.92 13.82
C GLU A 49 7.29 5.93 12.67
N GLN A 50 6.89 5.53 11.45
CA GLN A 50 6.98 6.40 10.26
C GLN A 50 5.82 6.13 9.30
N VAL A 51 5.34 7.21 8.70
CA VAL A 51 4.43 7.18 7.53
C VAL A 51 5.19 7.78 6.35
N VAL A 52 5.55 6.95 5.37
CA VAL A 52 6.11 7.39 4.09
C VAL A 52 4.95 7.58 3.12
N PHE A 53 4.53 8.82 2.94
CA PHE A 53 3.43 9.14 2.03
C PHE A 53 3.97 9.40 0.63
N VAL A 54 3.74 8.45 -0.27
CA VAL A 54 4.17 8.52 -1.66
C VAL A 54 3.11 9.23 -2.48
N VAL A 55 3.45 10.40 -3.04
CA VAL A 55 2.53 11.29 -3.75
C VAL A 55 3.09 11.70 -5.11
N GLN A 56 2.25 12.21 -6.00
CA GLN A 56 2.75 12.86 -7.22
C GLN A 56 3.50 14.13 -6.83
N GLU A 57 4.67 14.37 -7.43
CA GLU A 57 5.51 15.52 -7.09
C GLU A 57 4.77 16.85 -7.28
N MET A 58 3.94 16.95 -8.32
CA MET A 58 3.13 18.14 -8.59
C MET A 58 2.04 18.41 -7.53
N GLU A 59 1.58 17.36 -6.80
CA GLU A 59 0.54 17.48 -5.78
C GLU A 59 1.12 17.65 -4.37
N ARG A 60 2.41 17.41 -4.20
CA ARG A 60 3.09 17.36 -2.89
C ARG A 60 2.86 18.60 -2.04
N LEU A 61 3.05 19.80 -2.62
CA LEU A 61 2.86 21.05 -1.88
C LEU A 61 1.41 21.26 -1.46
N GLN A 62 0.46 20.92 -2.33
CA GLN A 62 -0.96 20.98 -2.02
C GLN A 62 -1.32 20.06 -0.86
N ILE A 63 -0.88 18.80 -0.91
CA ILE A 63 -1.14 17.80 0.14
C ILE A 63 -0.48 18.23 1.46
N GLN A 64 0.77 18.71 1.43
CA GLN A 64 1.43 19.24 2.62
C GLN A 64 0.67 20.42 3.25
N HIS A 65 0.13 21.31 2.42
CA HIS A 65 -0.70 22.43 2.92
C HIS A 65 -2.00 21.91 3.56
N GLN A 66 -2.69 20.95 2.93
CA GLN A 66 -3.88 20.35 3.50
C GLN A 66 -3.59 19.64 4.83
N VAL A 67 -2.48 18.88 4.92
CA VAL A 67 -2.07 18.21 6.15
C VAL A 67 -1.78 19.22 7.26
N ARG A 68 -1.08 20.33 6.97
CA ARG A 68 -0.88 21.40 7.97
C ARG A 68 -2.20 22.00 8.47
N ASN A 69 -3.17 22.18 7.59
CA ASN A 69 -4.48 22.70 7.99
C ASN A 69 -5.26 21.71 8.87
N LEU A 70 -5.14 20.41 8.61
CA LEU A 70 -5.83 19.37 9.37
C LEU A 70 -5.19 19.12 10.75
N TYR A 71 -3.85 19.17 10.84
CA TYR A 71 -3.09 18.77 12.03
C TYR A 71 -2.38 19.93 12.74
N GLY A 72 -2.51 21.18 12.23
CA GLY A 72 -1.82 22.36 12.76
C GLY A 72 -0.35 22.47 12.32
N SER A 73 0.32 21.36 12.05
CA SER A 73 1.70 21.27 11.53
C SER A 73 1.86 20.01 10.71
N LEU A 74 3.00 19.82 10.06
CA LEU A 74 3.35 18.50 9.51
C LEU A 74 3.74 17.57 10.67
N PRO A 75 3.09 16.39 10.81
CA PRO A 75 3.44 15.41 11.83
C PRO A 75 4.90 14.94 11.69
N GLU A 76 5.65 14.83 12.79
CA GLU A 76 7.08 14.47 12.76
C GLU A 76 7.36 13.13 12.08
N LYS A 77 6.47 12.14 12.28
CA LYS A 77 6.62 10.82 11.66
C LYS A 77 6.14 10.74 10.20
N LEU A 78 5.71 11.86 9.60
CA LEU A 78 5.24 11.91 8.20
C LEU A 78 6.35 12.38 7.26
N THR A 79 6.75 11.48 6.35
CA THR A 79 7.73 11.76 5.27
C THR A 79 7.03 11.72 3.93
N PHE A 80 7.30 12.70 3.05
CA PHE A 80 6.77 12.73 1.69
C PHE A 80 7.82 12.27 0.69
N VAL A 81 7.42 11.37 -0.21
CA VAL A 81 8.26 10.82 -1.28
C VAL A 81 7.54 10.95 -2.62
N ALA A 82 8.29 11.24 -3.68
CA ALA A 82 7.74 11.25 -5.04
C ALA A 82 7.42 9.84 -5.52
N GLY A 83 6.25 9.66 -6.15
CA GLY A 83 5.90 8.42 -6.82
C GLY A 83 6.74 8.15 -8.07
N GLY A 84 6.76 6.89 -8.52
CA GLY A 84 7.35 6.45 -9.77
C GLY A 84 6.33 6.39 -10.91
N SER A 85 6.78 5.94 -12.09
CA SER A 85 5.94 5.78 -13.28
C SER A 85 4.85 4.71 -13.10
N GLU A 86 5.14 3.68 -12.29
CA GLU A 86 4.24 2.59 -11.97
C GLU A 86 4.07 2.47 -10.45
N ARG A 87 3.05 1.70 -10.01
CA ARG A 87 2.80 1.45 -8.61
C ARG A 87 4.02 0.81 -7.91
N GLN A 88 4.64 -0.16 -8.54
CA GLN A 88 5.84 -0.83 -8.05
C GLN A 88 6.99 0.16 -7.79
N TYR A 89 7.28 1.07 -8.74
CA TYR A 89 8.33 2.07 -8.54
C TYR A 89 7.98 3.09 -7.46
N SER A 90 6.70 3.37 -7.26
CA SER A 90 6.23 4.20 -6.15
C SER A 90 6.52 3.55 -4.80
N VAL A 91 6.24 2.25 -4.65
CA VAL A 91 6.58 1.50 -3.42
C VAL A 91 8.09 1.41 -3.24
N LYS A 92 8.85 1.16 -4.30
CA LYS A 92 10.32 1.14 -4.27
C LYS A 92 10.91 2.44 -3.73
N ASN A 93 10.38 3.59 -4.19
CA ASN A 93 10.78 4.89 -3.65
C ASN A 93 10.41 5.02 -2.15
N GLY A 94 9.28 4.47 -1.74
CA GLY A 94 8.86 4.41 -0.35
C GLY A 94 9.79 3.54 0.51
N LEU A 95 10.16 2.36 0.02
CA LEU A 95 11.09 1.45 0.69
C LEU A 95 12.47 2.09 0.93
N ALA A 96 12.96 2.88 -0.03
CA ALA A 96 14.22 3.61 0.08
C ALA A 96 14.20 4.71 1.17
N ALA A 97 13.03 5.10 1.66
CA ALA A 97 12.85 6.14 2.66
C ALA A 97 12.51 5.60 4.06
N LEU A 98 12.50 4.28 4.25
CA LEU A 98 12.28 3.66 5.56
C LEU A 98 13.44 3.95 6.52
N ASN A 99 13.13 4.12 7.80
CA ASN A 99 14.12 4.32 8.85
C ASN A 99 14.81 3.01 9.29
N ASP A 100 14.07 1.89 9.29
CA ASP A 100 14.60 0.56 9.65
C ASP A 100 14.35 -0.49 8.55
N PRO A 101 15.07 -0.38 7.41
CA PRO A 101 14.88 -1.29 6.27
C PRO A 101 15.34 -2.73 6.56
N GLU A 102 16.21 -2.94 7.55
CA GLU A 102 16.81 -4.26 7.81
C GLU A 102 16.03 -5.10 8.81
N ASN A 103 15.54 -4.49 9.89
CA ASN A 103 14.95 -5.23 11.00
C ASN A 103 13.47 -4.87 11.26
N GLY A 104 12.95 -3.89 10.52
CA GLY A 104 11.60 -3.37 10.68
C GLY A 104 10.51 -4.27 10.11
N GLN A 105 9.29 -3.82 10.32
CA GLN A 105 8.09 -4.31 9.66
C GLN A 105 7.51 -3.15 8.84
N VAL A 106 7.11 -3.42 7.62
CA VAL A 106 6.53 -2.41 6.74
C VAL A 106 5.14 -2.82 6.30
N MET A 107 4.21 -1.88 6.34
CA MET A 107 2.90 -2.01 5.70
C MET A 107 2.87 -1.20 4.41
N VAL A 108 2.20 -1.72 3.39
CA VAL A 108 1.89 -1.00 2.16
C VAL A 108 0.39 -0.84 2.05
N HIS A 109 -0.08 0.41 1.93
CA HIS A 109 -1.50 0.72 1.88
C HIS A 109 -1.83 1.76 0.80
N ASP A 110 -2.93 1.53 0.08
CA ASP A 110 -3.44 2.48 -0.92
C ASP A 110 -4.19 3.62 -0.21
N ALA A 111 -3.72 4.86 -0.30
CA ALA A 111 -4.35 6.05 0.32
C ALA A 111 -5.81 6.30 -0.12
N ALA A 112 -6.21 5.71 -1.24
CA ALA A 112 -7.57 5.78 -1.77
C ALA A 112 -8.53 4.74 -1.17
N ARG A 113 -8.11 3.96 -0.17
CA ARG A 113 -8.92 2.98 0.57
C ARG A 113 -9.17 3.50 1.98
N PRO A 114 -10.28 4.22 2.22
CA PRO A 114 -10.49 4.95 3.47
C PRO A 114 -10.98 4.07 4.64
N PHE A 115 -11.38 2.83 4.38
CA PHE A 115 -12.04 1.96 5.37
C PHE A 115 -11.04 1.02 6.08
N ILE A 116 -9.88 1.56 6.43
CA ILE A 116 -8.93 0.90 7.33
C ILE A 116 -9.20 1.33 8.77
N ASP A 117 -9.03 0.42 9.72
CA ASP A 117 -9.12 0.68 11.14
C ASP A 117 -7.94 0.07 11.92
N GLN A 118 -7.88 0.37 13.22
CA GLN A 118 -6.81 -0.12 14.09
C GLN A 118 -6.84 -1.64 14.30
N GLU A 119 -8.01 -2.27 14.24
CA GLU A 119 -8.13 -3.73 14.37
C GLU A 119 -7.49 -4.44 13.18
N MET A 120 -7.68 -3.93 11.98
CA MET A 120 -7.01 -4.42 10.76
C MET A 120 -5.49 -4.27 10.88
N VAL A 121 -5.00 -3.12 11.34
CA VAL A 121 -3.56 -2.88 11.54
C VAL A 121 -2.99 -3.88 12.55
N ASN A 122 -3.63 -4.05 13.71
CA ASN A 122 -3.18 -4.97 14.74
C ASN A 122 -3.16 -6.43 14.26
N THR A 123 -4.19 -6.84 13.51
CA THR A 123 -4.28 -8.19 12.93
C THR A 123 -3.08 -8.49 12.03
N LEU A 124 -2.69 -7.55 11.15
CA LEU A 124 -1.51 -7.72 10.29
C LEU A 124 -0.21 -7.71 11.08
N LEU A 125 -0.07 -6.82 12.09
CA LEU A 125 1.11 -6.76 12.93
C LEU A 125 1.35 -8.07 13.68
N ASP A 126 0.30 -8.68 14.20
CA ASP A 126 0.42 -9.95 14.91
C ASP A 126 0.78 -11.09 13.94
N ALA A 127 0.18 -11.12 12.77
CA ALA A 127 0.45 -12.14 11.78
C ALA A 127 1.86 -12.04 11.17
N VAL A 128 2.34 -10.83 10.82
CA VAL A 128 3.66 -10.63 10.19
C VAL A 128 4.85 -10.96 11.11
N LYS A 129 4.62 -11.01 12.43
CA LYS A 129 5.64 -11.46 13.39
C LYS A 129 6.01 -12.92 13.19
N VAL A 130 5.05 -13.74 12.71
CA VAL A 130 5.16 -15.19 12.54
C VAL A 130 5.43 -15.54 11.08
N GLU A 131 4.64 -14.98 10.15
CA GLU A 131 4.59 -15.43 8.75
C GLU A 131 5.51 -14.62 7.82
N GLU A 132 6.09 -13.50 8.28
CA GLU A 132 6.99 -12.60 7.56
C GLU A 132 6.36 -11.84 6.38
N ALA A 133 5.34 -12.39 5.71
CA ALA A 133 4.56 -11.77 4.63
C ALA A 133 3.08 -12.11 4.79
N VAL A 134 2.23 -11.11 4.91
CA VAL A 134 0.79 -11.30 5.09
C VAL A 134 -0.01 -10.25 4.33
N ILE A 135 -1.13 -10.66 3.76
CA ILE A 135 -2.02 -9.80 3.00
C ILE A 135 -3.47 -9.98 3.44
N PHE A 136 -4.27 -8.93 3.35
CA PHE A 136 -5.70 -9.08 3.40
C PHE A 136 -6.25 -9.51 2.04
N ALA A 137 -7.19 -10.45 2.06
CA ALA A 137 -7.93 -10.85 0.87
C ALA A 137 -9.36 -11.24 1.23
N ILE A 138 -10.26 -11.11 0.28
CA ILE A 138 -11.65 -11.54 0.40
C ILE A 138 -11.98 -12.62 -0.65
N PRO A 139 -12.75 -13.67 -0.31
CA PRO A 139 -13.18 -14.66 -1.30
C PRO A 139 -13.97 -14.00 -2.43
N ALA A 140 -13.70 -14.40 -3.67
CA ALA A 140 -14.47 -13.91 -4.82
C ALA A 140 -15.94 -14.32 -4.69
N ARG A 141 -16.85 -13.34 -4.77
CA ARG A 141 -18.31 -13.58 -4.70
C ARG A 141 -18.90 -13.92 -6.05
N ASP A 142 -18.44 -13.24 -7.10
CA ASP A 142 -18.94 -13.43 -8.46
C ASP A 142 -18.21 -14.54 -9.19
N THR A 143 -18.82 -15.04 -10.28
CA THR A 143 -18.15 -15.98 -11.18
C THR A 143 -17.05 -15.25 -11.96
N ILE A 144 -15.81 -15.72 -11.85
CA ILE A 144 -14.64 -15.15 -12.53
C ILE A 144 -14.39 -15.94 -13.83
N LYS A 145 -14.23 -15.21 -14.93
CA LYS A 145 -13.93 -15.73 -16.27
C LYS A 145 -12.58 -15.24 -16.73
N VAL A 146 -11.79 -16.12 -17.33
CA VAL A 146 -10.66 -15.72 -18.16
C VAL A 146 -11.19 -15.42 -19.56
N VAL A 147 -10.97 -14.20 -20.05
CA VAL A 147 -11.43 -13.72 -21.36
C VAL A 147 -10.22 -13.39 -22.23
N ARG A 148 -10.24 -13.87 -23.48
CA ARG A 148 -9.25 -13.52 -24.51
C ARG A 148 -10.01 -13.11 -25.78
N ASN A 149 -9.59 -12.01 -26.39
CA ASN A 149 -10.23 -11.49 -27.62
C ASN A 149 -11.76 -11.37 -27.52
N GLN A 150 -12.27 -10.93 -26.34
CA GLN A 150 -13.69 -10.78 -26.01
C GLN A 150 -14.48 -12.12 -25.94
N GLU A 151 -13.82 -13.26 -26.01
CA GLU A 151 -14.42 -14.58 -25.84
C GLU A 151 -14.03 -15.21 -24.50
N VAL A 152 -14.97 -15.90 -23.88
CA VAL A 152 -14.73 -16.63 -22.63
C VAL A 152 -13.84 -17.83 -22.91
N HIS A 153 -12.63 -17.83 -22.37
CA HIS A 153 -11.68 -18.93 -22.49
C HIS A 153 -11.87 -19.98 -21.38
N GLN A 154 -12.09 -19.53 -20.15
CA GLN A 154 -12.18 -20.42 -18.98
C GLN A 154 -13.05 -19.79 -17.88
N THR A 155 -13.73 -20.62 -17.10
CA THR A 155 -14.33 -20.24 -15.81
C THR A 155 -13.41 -20.73 -14.70
N LEU A 156 -13.01 -19.82 -13.81
CA LEU A 156 -12.16 -20.18 -12.67
C LEU A 156 -12.97 -20.86 -11.56
N HIS A 157 -12.34 -21.75 -10.83
CA HIS A 157 -12.93 -22.42 -9.68
C HIS A 157 -13.01 -21.44 -8.49
N ARG A 158 -14.16 -20.76 -8.36
CA ARG A 158 -14.38 -19.67 -7.42
C ARG A 158 -13.92 -19.91 -5.98
N PRO A 159 -14.11 -21.10 -5.35
CA PRO A 159 -13.71 -21.34 -3.95
C PRO A 159 -12.23 -21.10 -3.65
N VAL A 160 -11.34 -21.13 -4.66
CA VAL A 160 -9.90 -20.89 -4.49
C VAL A 160 -9.47 -19.51 -5.02
N ILE A 161 -10.41 -18.65 -5.39
CA ILE A 161 -10.11 -17.31 -5.91
C ILE A 161 -10.40 -16.27 -4.84
N TRP A 162 -9.38 -15.49 -4.52
CA TRP A 162 -9.44 -14.41 -3.54
C TRP A 162 -9.07 -13.08 -4.19
N GLN A 163 -9.66 -12.01 -3.72
CA GLN A 163 -9.39 -10.64 -4.16
C GLN A 163 -8.51 -9.96 -3.12
N VAL A 164 -7.28 -9.71 -3.50
CA VAL A 164 -6.27 -9.09 -2.64
C VAL A 164 -6.66 -7.64 -2.31
N GLN A 165 -6.46 -7.25 -1.07
CA GLN A 165 -6.72 -5.92 -0.54
C GLN A 165 -5.43 -5.32 0.03
N THR A 166 -5.51 -4.05 0.47
CA THR A 166 -4.49 -3.41 1.29
C THR A 166 -5.12 -2.95 2.61
N PRO A 167 -4.37 -2.86 3.71
CA PRO A 167 -2.92 -2.97 3.83
C PRO A 167 -2.39 -4.40 3.64
N GLN A 168 -1.10 -4.48 3.27
CA GLN A 168 -0.29 -5.69 3.24
C GLN A 168 0.90 -5.46 4.16
N ALA A 169 1.36 -6.46 4.90
CA ALA A 169 2.45 -6.32 5.86
C ALA A 169 3.55 -7.34 5.61
N PHE A 170 4.79 -6.88 5.74
CA PHE A 170 5.98 -7.66 5.45
C PHE A 170 7.10 -7.35 6.46
N LYS A 171 8.02 -8.29 6.65
CA LYS A 171 9.35 -7.94 7.13
C LYS A 171 10.02 -7.04 6.08
N SER A 172 10.53 -5.89 6.49
CA SER A 172 11.08 -4.89 5.56
C SER A 172 12.16 -5.48 4.65
N ARG A 173 13.07 -6.26 5.23
CA ARG A 173 14.14 -6.93 4.48
C ARG A 173 13.63 -7.90 3.41
N LEU A 174 12.59 -8.71 3.74
CA LEU A 174 11.98 -9.64 2.78
C LEU A 174 11.38 -8.89 1.59
N LEU A 175 10.64 -7.81 1.86
CA LEU A 175 10.04 -7.02 0.79
C LEU A 175 11.11 -6.34 -0.08
N ILE A 176 12.17 -5.79 0.52
CA ILE A 176 13.28 -5.20 -0.21
C ILE A 176 13.93 -6.23 -1.14
N GLN A 177 14.22 -7.44 -0.65
CA GLN A 177 14.75 -8.53 -1.47
C GLN A 177 13.83 -8.91 -2.64
N ALA A 178 12.50 -8.91 -2.41
CA ALA A 178 11.52 -9.16 -3.47
C ALA A 178 11.58 -8.08 -4.58
N TYR A 179 11.76 -6.82 -4.19
CA TYR A 179 11.93 -5.70 -5.13
C TYR A 179 13.27 -5.78 -5.89
N GLU A 180 14.36 -6.12 -5.23
CA GLU A 180 15.66 -6.34 -5.86
C GLU A 180 15.61 -7.48 -6.88
N ARG A 181 14.93 -8.58 -6.55
CA ARG A 181 14.72 -9.71 -7.45
C ARG A 181 13.87 -9.31 -8.67
N ALA A 182 12.80 -8.58 -8.46
CA ALA A 182 11.94 -8.08 -9.53
C ALA A 182 12.72 -7.15 -10.50
N ASP A 183 13.59 -6.28 -9.96
CA ASP A 183 14.46 -5.43 -10.77
C ASP A 183 15.43 -6.24 -11.63
N GLN A 184 16.08 -7.28 -11.06
CA GLN A 184 17.00 -8.16 -11.80
C GLN A 184 16.30 -8.92 -12.93
N GLU A 185 15.03 -9.26 -12.75
CA GLU A 185 14.21 -9.98 -13.73
C GLU A 185 13.43 -9.06 -14.68
N GLU A 186 13.58 -7.73 -14.54
CA GLU A 186 12.79 -6.73 -15.28
C GLU A 186 11.28 -6.98 -15.17
N PHE A 187 10.84 -7.48 -14.00
CA PHE A 187 9.47 -7.86 -13.74
C PHE A 187 8.69 -6.73 -13.08
N VAL A 188 7.49 -6.45 -13.59
CA VAL A 188 6.54 -5.52 -12.99
C VAL A 188 5.31 -6.29 -12.52
N GLY A 189 5.17 -6.41 -11.21
CA GLY A 189 4.03 -7.07 -10.55
C GLY A 189 2.86 -6.12 -10.29
N ASN A 190 1.73 -6.71 -9.91
CA ASN A 190 0.51 -5.96 -9.62
C ASN A 190 0.45 -5.47 -8.17
N GLU A 191 1.09 -6.20 -7.24
CA GLU A 191 1.09 -5.93 -5.80
C GLU A 191 2.28 -6.64 -5.11
N GLU A 192 2.49 -6.36 -3.82
CA GLU A 192 3.71 -6.77 -3.11
C GLU A 192 3.80 -8.28 -2.85
N GLY A 193 2.68 -8.95 -2.56
CA GLY A 193 2.64 -10.40 -2.35
C GLY A 193 3.14 -11.15 -3.58
N GLU A 194 2.76 -10.72 -4.80
CA GLU A 194 3.23 -11.30 -6.06
C GLU A 194 4.77 -11.24 -6.19
N LEU A 195 5.40 -10.18 -5.70
CA LEU A 195 6.86 -10.07 -5.71
C LEU A 195 7.50 -11.01 -4.68
N VAL A 196 6.89 -11.17 -3.51
CA VAL A 196 7.37 -12.09 -2.46
C VAL A 196 7.22 -13.55 -2.90
N GLU A 197 6.12 -13.92 -3.55
CA GLU A 197 5.92 -15.26 -4.14
C GLU A 197 7.04 -15.63 -5.11
N ARG A 198 7.61 -14.69 -5.85
CA ARG A 198 8.75 -14.92 -6.77
C ARG A 198 10.06 -15.28 -6.05
N LEU A 199 10.16 -15.03 -4.77
CA LEU A 199 11.25 -15.55 -3.92
C LEU A 199 10.99 -17.00 -3.46
N ASN A 200 9.88 -17.63 -3.88
CA ASN A 200 9.35 -18.89 -3.36
C ASN A 200 9.05 -18.81 -1.85
N HIS A 201 8.72 -17.61 -1.36
CA HIS A 201 8.30 -17.40 0.01
C HIS A 201 6.77 -17.41 0.08
N PRO A 202 6.17 -18.10 1.07
CA PRO A 202 4.72 -18.09 1.24
C PRO A 202 4.22 -16.71 1.67
N VAL A 203 2.97 -16.43 1.27
CA VAL A 203 2.23 -15.22 1.65
C VAL A 203 0.88 -15.63 2.23
#